data_716ee2e4a750ccab49c3c5fd8d7abc25
#
_entry.id   716ee2e4a750ccab49c3c5fd8d7abc25
#
_cell.length_a   1.000
_cell.length_b   1.000
_cell.length_c   1.000
_cell.angle_alpha   90.00
_cell.angle_beta   90.00
_cell.angle_gamma   90.00
#
_symmetry.space_group_name_H-M   'P 1'
#
loop_
_entity.id
_entity.type
_entity.pdbx_description
1 polymer ?
#
loop_
_entity_poly.entity_id
_entity_poly.type
_entity_poly.pdbx_seq_one_letter_code
_entity_poly.pdbx_strand_id
1 'polypeptide(L)'
;MPVHERSSRSAIVFLLAIAGLHSAQAKDSSPVFFHTLNSDEWVAHSIKIQKRYRRVLVVDASGKPSKRMRVPSLQLNLRADVNGPPHDYRVFATFQTLQDAADAAVGGDLVAVMPGHYAGFVMEDKTSAGDGRYILFKAMGEPGDVVIDQASRVPDWMILLRAAHHVVIQGFNIAGSNVPGQPPTGPRAGIMLDGEFRNTGKQVHHVVFVGNFSHNHRKWGMHSRDTHTVLIQDNLFALSAMEHSAYVSNGSDDYVIRRNVFFGSSSGGLQCNLDPLSSLEDLAKRPEFKDYPKQQPTREWAAGLVKLATEQFGKNNFPDGRGVNFIIEDNVMNENGRVGGGSLNLAGLQDSLIQNNLIYNNRNHGIAQWNDQNPYDEAYEEPGPDSPQQVKGPDDLPLWGCSHNLIRNNTVLMNNPGRAAMQSRNGSWGTELRNNILINDQPSSIEVFNTSIYRFDALFNAVNTVAYHENDGGDAVRAMPDSMKALATHLPEGPGIITGITQDRAVKEFVRYGNEPWVVIEGKWWRLNPNRPDFRPRGDAKLLVGWGDASNLPQRDLAGRKRDKPSLGAFAPAEEK
;
A
#
# COMPACT_ATOMS: atom_id res chain seq x y z
N MET A 1 4.82 66.69 -30.63
CA MET A 1 3.85 65.98 -29.81
C MET A 1 4.40 64.58 -29.59
N PRO A 2 4.74 64.20 -28.37
CA PRO A 2 5.40 62.93 -28.09
C PRO A 2 4.38 61.81 -27.84
N VAL A 3 4.63 60.64 -28.40
CA VAL A 3 3.88 59.40 -28.11
C VAL A 3 4.71 58.58 -27.13
N HIS A 4 4.03 58.12 -26.08
CA HIS A 4 4.58 57.45 -24.94
C HIS A 4 5.18 56.08 -25.23
N GLU A 5 6.47 55.90 -24.94
CA GLU A 5 7.07 54.63 -24.54
C GLU A 5 6.80 54.37 -23.04
N ARG A 6 5.95 53.42 -22.75
CA ARG A 6 5.87 52.77 -21.42
C ARG A 6 5.25 51.40 -21.60
N SER A 7 6.09 50.34 -21.59
CA SER A 7 5.72 49.01 -21.01
C SER A 7 6.68 47.89 -21.43
N SER A 8 7.93 47.94 -21.03
CA SER A 8 8.81 46.79 -21.22
C SER A 8 9.75 46.48 -20.03
N ARG A 9 9.64 47.19 -18.93
CA ARG A 9 10.53 46.98 -17.78
C ARG A 9 9.93 46.13 -16.63
N SER A 10 8.62 45.90 -16.61
CA SER A 10 7.98 45.15 -15.53
C SER A 10 7.94 43.64 -15.71
N ALA A 11 8.12 43.12 -16.94
CA ALA A 11 8.06 41.68 -17.20
C ALA A 11 9.37 40.93 -16.89
N ILE A 12 10.50 41.65 -16.93
CA ILE A 12 11.83 41.00 -16.73
C ILE A 12 12.13 40.80 -15.22
N VAL A 13 11.59 41.68 -14.36
CA VAL A 13 11.81 41.54 -12.90
C VAL A 13 11.00 40.38 -12.31
N PHE A 14 9.85 40.03 -12.89
CA PHE A 14 9.04 38.91 -12.41
C PHE A 14 9.61 37.53 -12.80
N LEU A 15 10.26 37.43 -13.95
CA LEU A 15 10.90 36.17 -14.40
C LEU A 15 12.20 35.85 -13.64
N LEU A 16 12.94 36.88 -13.19
CA LEU A 16 14.14 36.69 -12.37
C LEU A 16 13.82 36.33 -10.91
N ALA A 17 12.67 36.76 -10.38
CA ALA A 17 12.22 36.37 -9.05
C ALA A 17 11.76 34.89 -8.99
N ILE A 18 11.19 34.35 -10.08
CA ILE A 18 10.78 32.93 -10.14
C ILE A 18 12.00 32.02 -10.35
N ALA A 19 12.99 32.44 -11.14
CA ALA A 19 14.22 31.68 -11.32
C ALA A 19 15.12 31.67 -10.06
N GLY A 20 15.09 32.72 -9.25
CA GLY A 20 15.82 32.79 -7.97
C GLY A 20 15.20 31.96 -6.86
N LEU A 21 13.90 31.74 -6.88
CA LEU A 21 13.20 30.87 -5.91
C LEU A 21 13.39 29.38 -6.19
N HIS A 22 13.67 28.99 -7.42
CA HIS A 22 13.91 27.59 -7.78
C HIS A 22 15.32 27.08 -7.45
N SER A 23 16.30 27.99 -7.30
CA SER A 23 17.69 27.57 -6.98
C SER A 23 17.99 27.48 -5.48
N ALA A 24 17.16 28.08 -4.63
CA ALA A 24 17.34 28.04 -3.18
C ALA A 24 16.55 26.89 -2.50
N GLN A 25 15.56 26.29 -3.19
CA GLN A 25 14.76 25.19 -2.66
C GLN A 25 15.30 23.79 -2.97
N ALA A 26 16.41 23.65 -3.69
CA ALA A 26 16.98 22.36 -4.05
C ALA A 26 17.78 21.67 -2.93
N LYS A 27 17.81 22.22 -1.72
CA LYS A 27 18.53 21.63 -0.58
C LYS A 27 17.63 21.10 0.56
N ASP A 28 16.32 21.32 0.51
CA ASP A 28 15.38 20.84 1.55
C ASP A 28 14.02 20.49 0.95
N SER A 29 13.98 19.78 -0.15
CA SER A 29 12.72 19.24 -0.64
C SER A 29 12.38 17.95 0.11
N SER A 30 11.85 18.05 1.31
CA SER A 30 10.84 17.09 1.74
C SER A 30 9.81 17.06 0.62
N PRO A 31 9.36 15.91 0.13
CA PRO A 31 8.42 15.84 -0.96
C PRO A 31 7.09 16.42 -0.51
N VAL A 32 6.89 17.71 -0.75
CA VAL A 32 5.66 18.47 -0.48
C VAL A 32 4.45 17.81 -1.17
N PHE A 33 4.68 16.91 -2.09
CA PHE A 33 3.67 16.33 -2.96
C PHE A 33 2.67 15.42 -2.22
N PHE A 34 3.12 14.64 -1.23
CA PHE A 34 2.26 13.65 -0.54
C PHE A 34 1.47 14.21 0.62
N HIS A 35 1.93 15.29 1.22
CA HIS A 35 1.20 15.94 2.30
C HIS A 35 -0.03 16.71 1.82
N THR A 36 -0.20 16.90 0.52
CA THR A 36 -1.26 17.73 -0.07
C THR A 36 -2.34 16.94 -0.81
N LEU A 37 -2.05 15.74 -1.35
CA LEU A 37 -3.06 14.92 -2.02
C LEU A 37 -3.66 13.91 -1.04
N ASN A 38 -4.98 13.92 -0.90
CA ASN A 38 -5.70 12.82 -0.30
C ASN A 38 -5.98 11.73 -1.36
N SER A 39 -6.33 10.53 -0.93
CA SER A 39 -6.56 9.42 -1.85
C SER A 39 -7.75 9.64 -2.80
N ASP A 40 -8.75 10.43 -2.41
CA ASP A 40 -9.89 10.75 -3.27
C ASP A 40 -9.47 11.64 -4.45
N GLU A 41 -8.58 12.62 -4.19
CA GLU A 41 -7.98 13.47 -5.23
C GLU A 41 -7.09 12.64 -6.16
N TRP A 42 -6.27 11.73 -5.60
CA TRP A 42 -5.46 10.83 -6.39
C TRP A 42 -6.33 9.94 -7.30
N VAL A 43 -7.40 9.33 -6.77
CA VAL A 43 -8.34 8.52 -7.55
C VAL A 43 -9.00 9.34 -8.64
N ALA A 44 -9.46 10.55 -8.33
CA ALA A 44 -10.09 11.44 -9.31
C ALA A 44 -9.14 11.87 -10.42
N HIS A 45 -7.85 12.04 -10.10
CA HIS A 45 -6.81 12.41 -11.06
C HIS A 45 -6.36 11.24 -11.93
N SER A 46 -6.03 10.10 -11.30
CA SER A 46 -5.32 8.99 -11.92
C SER A 46 -6.26 7.92 -12.49
N ILE A 47 -7.46 7.71 -11.90
CA ILE A 47 -8.37 6.62 -12.27
C ILE A 47 -9.62 7.18 -12.97
N LYS A 48 -9.62 7.21 -14.29
CA LYS A 48 -10.69 7.79 -15.11
C LYS A 48 -11.56 6.74 -15.79
N ILE A 49 -12.30 5.98 -14.98
CA ILE A 49 -13.22 4.96 -15.50
C ILE A 49 -14.39 5.64 -16.22
N GLN A 50 -14.72 5.15 -17.41
CA GLN A 50 -15.85 5.64 -18.20
C GLN A 50 -17.20 5.38 -17.50
N LYS A 51 -18.12 6.35 -17.56
CA LYS A 51 -19.47 6.23 -16.99
C LYS A 51 -20.38 5.29 -17.77
N ARG A 52 -20.08 5.04 -19.05
CA ARG A 52 -20.84 4.14 -19.93
C ARG A 52 -19.92 3.24 -20.72
N TYR A 53 -20.32 2.02 -20.94
CA TYR A 53 -19.59 0.99 -21.65
C TYR A 53 -19.99 0.94 -23.12
N ARG A 54 -19.03 0.61 -23.99
CA ARG A 54 -19.25 0.49 -25.43
C ARG A 54 -20.01 -0.79 -25.77
N ARG A 55 -19.58 -1.90 -25.18
CA ARG A 55 -20.19 -3.22 -25.33
C ARG A 55 -20.36 -3.84 -23.96
N VAL A 56 -21.38 -4.66 -23.83
CA VAL A 56 -21.56 -5.53 -22.67
C VAL A 56 -21.42 -6.98 -23.13
N LEU A 57 -20.42 -7.63 -22.58
CA LEU A 57 -20.14 -9.06 -22.71
C LEU A 57 -20.72 -9.73 -21.47
N VAL A 58 -21.41 -10.84 -21.63
CA VAL A 58 -21.96 -11.59 -20.50
C VAL A 58 -21.21 -12.91 -20.38
N VAL A 59 -20.81 -13.27 -19.17
CA VAL A 59 -20.33 -14.62 -18.86
C VAL A 59 -21.39 -15.33 -18.04
N ASP A 60 -21.91 -16.43 -18.58
CA ASP A 60 -22.91 -17.28 -17.94
C ASP A 60 -22.52 -18.76 -18.17
N ALA A 61 -22.14 -19.46 -17.10
CA ALA A 61 -21.75 -20.86 -17.17
C ALA A 61 -22.82 -21.77 -17.79
N SER A 62 -24.10 -21.39 -17.71
CA SER A 62 -25.20 -22.13 -18.35
C SER A 62 -25.28 -21.92 -19.86
N GLY A 63 -24.53 -20.96 -20.41
CA GLY A 63 -24.55 -20.59 -21.83
C GLY A 63 -25.85 -19.95 -22.32
N LYS A 64 -26.73 -19.54 -21.40
CA LYS A 64 -27.99 -18.90 -21.78
C LYS A 64 -27.74 -17.49 -22.35
N PRO A 65 -28.21 -17.20 -23.59
CA PRO A 65 -27.98 -15.89 -24.17
C PRO A 65 -28.86 -14.82 -23.48
N SER A 66 -28.23 -13.75 -23.07
CA SER A 66 -28.94 -12.54 -22.60
C SER A 66 -29.06 -11.51 -23.70
N LYS A 67 -30.21 -10.88 -23.87
CA LYS A 67 -30.43 -9.83 -24.89
C LYS A 67 -30.23 -8.41 -24.33
N ARG A 68 -30.57 -8.21 -23.07
CA ARG A 68 -30.46 -6.94 -22.35
C ARG A 68 -30.06 -7.20 -20.91
N MET A 69 -29.34 -6.25 -20.34
CA MET A 69 -28.89 -6.30 -18.96
C MET A 69 -28.91 -4.90 -18.34
N ARG A 70 -29.30 -4.83 -17.09
CA ARG A 70 -29.23 -3.62 -16.27
C ARG A 70 -28.03 -3.73 -15.34
N VAL A 71 -27.08 -2.80 -15.45
CA VAL A 71 -25.82 -2.84 -14.70
C VAL A 71 -25.60 -1.54 -13.96
N PRO A 72 -25.34 -1.58 -12.63
CA PRO A 72 -24.94 -0.41 -11.87
C PRO A 72 -23.60 0.14 -12.37
N SER A 73 -23.50 1.47 -12.48
CA SER A 73 -22.22 2.13 -12.76
C SER A 73 -21.27 1.97 -11.56
N LEU A 74 -19.96 2.09 -11.81
CA LEU A 74 -18.95 2.06 -10.75
C LEU A 74 -18.65 3.48 -10.25
N GLN A 75 -18.65 3.67 -8.93
CA GLN A 75 -18.29 4.92 -8.25
C GLN A 75 -17.27 4.64 -7.14
N LEU A 76 -16.02 5.03 -7.33
CA LEU A 76 -14.92 4.70 -6.42
C LEU A 76 -14.83 5.61 -5.18
N ASN A 77 -15.40 6.81 -5.24
CA ASN A 77 -15.27 7.80 -4.17
C ASN A 77 -16.36 7.68 -3.07
N LEU A 78 -17.29 6.73 -3.22
CA LEU A 78 -18.30 6.48 -2.19
C LEU A 78 -17.77 5.47 -1.16
N ARG A 79 -17.88 5.82 0.12
CA ARG A 79 -17.45 4.94 1.22
C ARG A 79 -18.43 3.79 1.52
N ALA A 80 -19.67 3.91 1.13
CA ALA A 80 -20.70 2.95 1.52
C ALA A 80 -21.08 1.97 0.41
N ASP A 81 -21.11 2.41 -0.84
CA ASP A 81 -21.47 1.60 -1.99
C ASP A 81 -20.74 2.10 -3.23
N VAL A 82 -19.95 1.23 -3.83
CA VAL A 82 -19.25 1.51 -5.09
C VAL A 82 -20.17 1.40 -6.31
N ASN A 83 -21.45 1.01 -6.12
CA ASN A 83 -22.44 0.91 -7.17
C ASN A 83 -23.25 2.21 -7.28
N GLY A 84 -23.11 2.87 -8.41
CA GLY A 84 -23.92 4.02 -8.77
C GLY A 84 -25.21 3.62 -9.49
N PRO A 85 -25.94 4.61 -10.05
CA PRO A 85 -27.18 4.36 -10.77
C PRO A 85 -27.01 3.31 -11.87
N PRO A 86 -27.98 2.38 -12.01
CA PRO A 86 -27.91 1.36 -13.04
C PRO A 86 -28.31 1.92 -14.42
N HIS A 87 -27.68 1.37 -15.45
CA HIS A 87 -27.96 1.65 -16.84
C HIS A 87 -28.39 0.39 -17.58
N ASP A 88 -29.29 0.53 -18.54
CA ASP A 88 -29.72 -0.55 -19.42
C ASP A 88 -28.80 -0.66 -20.63
N TYR A 89 -28.31 -1.88 -20.88
CA TYR A 89 -27.45 -2.19 -22.01
C TYR A 89 -28.01 -3.30 -22.88
N ARG A 90 -27.75 -3.22 -24.17
CA ARG A 90 -27.88 -4.37 -25.08
C ARG A 90 -26.65 -5.24 -24.91
N VAL A 91 -26.85 -6.55 -24.72
CA VAL A 91 -25.77 -7.52 -24.66
C VAL A 91 -25.19 -7.72 -26.07
N PHE A 92 -23.87 -7.61 -26.18
CA PHE A 92 -23.15 -7.78 -27.44
C PHE A 92 -22.86 -9.26 -27.71
N ALA A 93 -22.37 -10.01 -26.70
CA ALA A 93 -22.06 -11.43 -26.77
C ALA A 93 -22.21 -12.09 -25.42
N THR A 94 -22.46 -13.41 -25.40
CA THR A 94 -22.48 -14.25 -24.20
C THR A 94 -21.44 -15.35 -24.35
N PHE A 95 -20.68 -15.60 -23.29
CA PHE A 95 -19.61 -16.58 -23.19
C PHE A 95 -19.91 -17.54 -22.04
N GLN A 96 -19.36 -18.74 -22.08
CA GLN A 96 -19.45 -19.70 -20.98
C GLN A 96 -18.28 -19.61 -20.01
N THR A 97 -17.14 -19.10 -20.44
CA THR A 97 -15.92 -18.99 -19.64
C THR A 97 -15.47 -17.53 -19.49
N LEU A 98 -14.80 -17.26 -18.37
CA LEU A 98 -14.12 -15.97 -18.15
C LEU A 98 -12.99 -15.75 -19.15
N GLN A 99 -12.28 -16.84 -19.55
CA GLN A 99 -11.17 -16.72 -20.49
C GLN A 99 -11.63 -16.26 -21.88
N ASP A 100 -12.68 -16.85 -22.43
CA ASP A 100 -13.21 -16.44 -23.74
C ASP A 100 -13.66 -14.97 -23.73
N ALA A 101 -14.29 -14.54 -22.64
CA ALA A 101 -14.70 -13.14 -22.49
C ALA A 101 -13.47 -12.21 -22.34
N ALA A 102 -12.43 -12.62 -21.60
CA ALA A 102 -11.20 -11.86 -21.45
C ALA A 102 -10.45 -11.73 -22.78
N ASP A 103 -10.41 -12.81 -23.58
CA ASP A 103 -9.81 -12.79 -24.91
C ASP A 103 -10.57 -11.89 -25.90
N ALA A 104 -11.91 -11.80 -25.79
CA ALA A 104 -12.76 -10.97 -26.63
C ALA A 104 -12.85 -9.49 -26.19
N ALA A 105 -12.59 -9.19 -24.91
CA ALA A 105 -12.74 -7.86 -24.35
C ALA A 105 -11.70 -6.87 -24.88
N VAL A 106 -12.14 -5.63 -25.10
CA VAL A 106 -11.28 -4.50 -25.46
C VAL A 106 -11.62 -3.26 -24.63
N GLY A 107 -10.77 -2.25 -24.65
CA GLY A 107 -10.98 -1.01 -23.90
C GLY A 107 -12.38 -0.41 -24.08
N GLY A 108 -13.05 -0.11 -22.99
CA GLY A 108 -14.41 0.39 -22.96
C GLY A 108 -15.50 -0.67 -22.77
N ASP A 109 -15.16 -1.96 -22.71
CA ASP A 109 -16.12 -3.04 -22.51
C ASP A 109 -16.42 -3.29 -21.03
N LEU A 110 -17.63 -3.77 -20.78
CA LEU A 110 -18.05 -4.39 -19.54
C LEU A 110 -18.20 -5.88 -19.74
N VAL A 111 -17.51 -6.68 -18.93
CA VAL A 111 -17.71 -8.13 -18.79
C VAL A 111 -18.56 -8.37 -17.54
N ALA A 112 -19.83 -8.58 -17.71
CA ALA A 112 -20.77 -8.87 -16.63
C ALA A 112 -20.82 -10.38 -16.40
N VAL A 113 -20.38 -10.84 -15.22
CA VAL A 113 -20.28 -12.25 -14.86
C VAL A 113 -21.46 -12.65 -14.00
N MET A 114 -22.26 -13.59 -14.48
CA MET A 114 -23.46 -14.07 -13.80
C MET A 114 -23.09 -14.98 -12.62
N PRO A 115 -24.00 -15.16 -11.63
CA PRO A 115 -23.80 -16.10 -10.54
C PRO A 115 -23.38 -17.49 -11.02
N GLY A 116 -22.36 -18.07 -10.39
CA GLY A 116 -21.82 -19.38 -10.77
C GLY A 116 -20.38 -19.59 -10.32
N HIS A 117 -19.83 -20.76 -10.68
CA HIS A 117 -18.45 -21.16 -10.42
C HIS A 117 -17.65 -21.15 -11.71
N TYR A 118 -16.47 -20.56 -11.68
CA TYR A 118 -15.66 -20.32 -12.86
C TYR A 118 -14.19 -20.67 -12.63
N ALA A 119 -13.56 -21.12 -13.71
CA ALA A 119 -12.11 -21.06 -13.78
C ALA A 119 -11.64 -19.61 -13.92
N GLY A 120 -10.46 -19.33 -13.42
CA GLY A 120 -9.82 -18.03 -13.57
C GLY A 120 -9.45 -17.71 -15.02
N PHE A 121 -8.83 -16.53 -15.21
CA PHE A 121 -8.48 -16.08 -16.55
C PHE A 121 -7.13 -15.35 -16.58
N VAL A 122 -6.58 -15.26 -17.78
CA VAL A 122 -5.34 -14.53 -18.09
C VAL A 122 -5.68 -13.42 -19.08
N MET A 123 -5.21 -12.21 -18.79
CA MET A 123 -5.15 -11.12 -19.75
C MET A 123 -3.68 -10.79 -20.02
N GLU A 124 -3.26 -10.97 -21.26
CA GLU A 124 -1.89 -10.77 -21.70
C GLU A 124 -1.84 -9.75 -22.83
N ASP A 125 -0.92 -8.77 -22.74
CA ASP A 125 -0.78 -7.69 -23.73
C ASP A 125 -2.07 -6.92 -24.06
N LYS A 126 -3.04 -6.92 -23.14
CA LYS A 126 -4.29 -6.18 -23.32
C LYS A 126 -4.06 -4.71 -23.01
N THR A 127 -4.07 -3.93 -24.04
CA THR A 127 -4.00 -2.49 -23.95
C THR A 127 -5.36 -1.87 -24.21
N SER A 128 -5.67 -0.78 -23.51
CA SER A 128 -6.79 0.06 -23.96
C SER A 128 -6.50 0.50 -25.40
N ALA A 129 -7.51 0.50 -26.25
CA ALA A 129 -7.38 0.84 -27.67
C ALA A 129 -6.95 2.32 -27.93
N GLY A 130 -5.90 2.79 -27.26
CA GLY A 130 -5.33 4.12 -27.40
C GLY A 130 -6.13 5.27 -26.74
N ASP A 131 -7.33 5.01 -26.24
CA ASP A 131 -8.22 6.02 -25.64
C ASP A 131 -8.30 5.98 -24.11
N GLY A 132 -7.46 5.15 -23.44
CA GLY A 132 -7.40 5.03 -21.98
C GLY A 132 -8.66 4.47 -21.32
N ARG A 133 -9.54 3.80 -22.06
CA ARG A 133 -10.78 3.23 -21.51
C ARG A 133 -10.53 1.90 -20.81
N TYR A 134 -11.18 1.73 -19.70
CA TYR A 134 -11.07 0.51 -18.89
C TYR A 134 -11.90 -0.65 -19.44
N ILE A 135 -11.38 -1.87 -19.27
CA ILE A 135 -12.15 -3.11 -19.33
C ILE A 135 -12.60 -3.42 -17.91
N LEU A 136 -13.89 -3.49 -17.67
CA LEU A 136 -14.45 -3.79 -16.36
C LEU A 136 -14.98 -5.23 -16.31
N PHE A 137 -14.40 -6.07 -15.47
CA PHE A 137 -14.98 -7.35 -15.02
C PHE A 137 -15.80 -7.11 -13.76
N LYS A 138 -17.11 -7.40 -13.82
CA LYS A 138 -18.02 -7.16 -12.71
C LYS A 138 -18.80 -8.42 -12.38
N ALA A 139 -18.69 -8.88 -11.14
CA ALA A 139 -19.56 -9.89 -10.58
C ALA A 139 -20.99 -9.35 -10.44
N MET A 140 -21.96 -10.12 -10.90
CA MET A 140 -23.40 -9.81 -10.83
C MET A 140 -24.07 -10.71 -9.79
N GLY A 141 -25.17 -10.26 -9.21
CA GLY A 141 -25.86 -10.97 -8.13
C GLY A 141 -25.46 -10.45 -6.75
N GLU A 142 -25.72 -11.26 -5.73
CA GLU A 142 -25.35 -10.93 -4.36
C GLU A 142 -23.85 -11.19 -4.11
N PRO A 143 -23.24 -10.54 -3.11
CA PRO A 143 -21.87 -10.80 -2.74
C PRO A 143 -21.59 -12.29 -2.51
N GLY A 144 -20.58 -12.83 -3.21
CA GLY A 144 -20.21 -14.24 -3.17
C GLY A 144 -20.94 -15.15 -4.15
N ASP A 145 -21.84 -14.64 -4.96
CA ASP A 145 -22.52 -15.47 -5.96
C ASP A 145 -21.65 -15.82 -7.16
N VAL A 146 -20.65 -15.00 -7.46
CA VAL A 146 -19.70 -15.26 -8.55
C VAL A 146 -18.39 -15.71 -7.92
N VAL A 147 -18.07 -16.99 -8.10
CA VAL A 147 -16.93 -17.64 -7.48
C VAL A 147 -15.91 -18.05 -8.54
N ILE A 148 -14.67 -17.61 -8.36
CA ILE A 148 -13.52 -18.13 -9.09
C ILE A 148 -12.81 -19.10 -8.14
N ASP A 149 -12.95 -20.41 -8.37
CA ASP A 149 -12.43 -21.48 -7.50
C ASP A 149 -11.53 -22.48 -8.22
N GLN A 150 -11.23 -22.23 -9.48
CA GLN A 150 -10.29 -23.00 -10.27
C GLN A 150 -9.21 -22.08 -10.83
N ALA A 151 -7.99 -22.61 -10.98
CA ALA A 151 -6.90 -21.87 -11.58
C ALA A 151 -7.22 -21.41 -13.01
N SER A 152 -6.55 -20.37 -13.46
CA SER A 152 -6.54 -19.99 -14.87
C SER A 152 -5.74 -21.02 -15.71
N ARG A 153 -5.61 -20.76 -17.01
CA ARG A 153 -4.71 -21.56 -17.89
C ARG A 153 -3.23 -21.53 -17.44
N VAL A 154 -2.85 -20.62 -16.53
CA VAL A 154 -1.56 -20.62 -15.82
C VAL A 154 -1.81 -21.08 -14.39
N PRO A 155 -1.44 -22.35 -14.03
CA PRO A 155 -1.92 -23.02 -12.82
C PRO A 155 -1.57 -22.34 -11.49
N ASP A 156 -0.54 -21.49 -11.47
CA ASP A 156 -0.13 -20.77 -10.26
C ASP A 156 -1.05 -19.57 -9.91
N TRP A 157 -1.90 -19.14 -10.83
CA TRP A 157 -2.70 -17.92 -10.67
C TRP A 157 -4.17 -18.15 -10.99
N MET A 158 -5.07 -17.56 -10.21
CA MET A 158 -6.48 -17.56 -10.56
C MET A 158 -6.80 -16.43 -11.55
N ILE A 159 -6.36 -15.21 -11.27
CA ILE A 159 -6.40 -14.09 -12.21
C ILE A 159 -4.98 -13.64 -12.47
N LEU A 160 -4.58 -13.60 -13.73
CA LEU A 160 -3.28 -13.07 -14.16
C LEU A 160 -3.48 -11.92 -15.13
N LEU A 161 -2.99 -10.75 -14.75
CA LEU A 161 -2.84 -9.60 -15.66
C LEU A 161 -1.36 -9.45 -15.96
N ARG A 162 -0.94 -9.67 -17.23
CA ARG A 162 0.45 -9.61 -17.65
C ARG A 162 0.61 -8.58 -18.76
N ALA A 163 1.48 -7.59 -18.56
CA ALA A 163 1.66 -6.49 -19.49
C ALA A 163 0.33 -5.86 -19.96
N ALA A 164 -0.68 -5.85 -19.08
CA ALA A 164 -2.03 -5.38 -19.36
C ALA A 164 -2.33 -4.10 -18.57
N HIS A 165 -3.19 -3.24 -19.08
CA HIS A 165 -3.54 -2.00 -18.40
C HIS A 165 -5.00 -1.57 -18.60
N HIS A 166 -5.46 -0.65 -17.74
CA HIS A 166 -6.84 -0.15 -17.71
C HIS A 166 -7.85 -1.28 -17.49
N VAL A 167 -7.66 -2.02 -16.40
CA VAL A 167 -8.51 -3.15 -16.02
C VAL A 167 -9.14 -2.92 -14.64
N VAL A 168 -10.41 -3.23 -14.50
CA VAL A 168 -11.13 -3.23 -13.23
C VAL A 168 -11.63 -4.62 -12.94
N ILE A 169 -11.40 -5.11 -11.72
CA ILE A 169 -11.94 -6.38 -11.19
C ILE A 169 -12.83 -6.05 -9.99
N GLN A 170 -14.13 -6.33 -10.10
CA GLN A 170 -15.10 -5.90 -9.10
C GLN A 170 -16.01 -7.04 -8.61
N GLY A 171 -16.03 -7.26 -7.29
CA GLY A 171 -17.09 -8.00 -6.59
C GLY A 171 -16.96 -9.52 -6.60
N PHE A 172 -15.82 -10.08 -6.98
CA PHE A 172 -15.60 -11.52 -7.07
C PHE A 172 -15.27 -12.16 -5.72
N ASN A 173 -15.75 -13.39 -5.52
CA ASN A 173 -15.21 -14.32 -4.56
C ASN A 173 -14.11 -15.16 -5.26
N ILE A 174 -12.85 -14.96 -4.88
CA ILE A 174 -11.68 -15.64 -5.46
C ILE A 174 -11.16 -16.60 -4.41
N ALA A 175 -11.60 -17.85 -4.51
CA ALA A 175 -11.44 -18.87 -3.48
C ALA A 175 -10.34 -19.86 -3.82
N GLY A 176 -9.22 -19.81 -3.11
CA GLY A 176 -8.21 -20.85 -3.15
C GLY A 176 -8.68 -22.14 -2.47
N SER A 177 -7.93 -23.21 -2.68
CA SER A 177 -8.28 -24.56 -2.17
C SER A 177 -7.62 -24.90 -0.84
N ASN A 178 -6.88 -23.98 -0.22
CA ASN A 178 -6.15 -24.29 1.00
C ASN A 178 -7.07 -24.33 2.22
N VAL A 179 -6.89 -25.37 3.02
CA VAL A 179 -7.61 -25.58 4.28
C VAL A 179 -6.63 -25.34 5.43
N PRO A 180 -6.97 -24.52 6.42
CA PRO A 180 -6.14 -24.30 7.59
C PRO A 180 -5.72 -25.63 8.25
N GLY A 181 -4.42 -25.79 8.53
CA GLY A 181 -3.87 -27.00 9.15
C GLY A 181 -3.55 -28.16 8.19
N GLN A 182 -3.83 -28.03 6.91
CA GLN A 182 -3.43 -28.96 5.88
C GLN A 182 -2.21 -28.46 5.10
N PRO A 183 -1.41 -29.35 4.48
CA PRO A 183 -0.32 -28.94 3.59
C PRO A 183 -0.83 -28.01 2.49
N PRO A 184 -0.16 -26.88 2.24
CA PRO A 184 -0.61 -25.92 1.24
C PRO A 184 -0.58 -26.48 -0.19
N THR A 185 -1.70 -26.38 -0.89
CA THR A 185 -1.89 -26.86 -2.27
C THR A 185 -2.54 -25.79 -3.14
N GLY A 186 -2.73 -26.07 -4.44
CA GLY A 186 -3.45 -25.19 -5.35
C GLY A 186 -2.65 -23.95 -5.81
N PRO A 187 -3.34 -22.97 -6.40
CA PRO A 187 -2.74 -21.77 -6.96
C PRO A 187 -1.94 -20.96 -5.92
N ARG A 188 -0.84 -20.37 -6.36
CA ARG A 188 0.02 -19.54 -5.50
C ARG A 188 -0.71 -18.26 -5.06
N ALA A 189 -1.39 -17.60 -6.00
CA ALA A 189 -2.14 -16.39 -5.66
C ALA A 189 -3.53 -16.36 -6.31
N GLY A 190 -4.43 -15.61 -5.65
CA GLY A 190 -5.72 -15.27 -6.22
C GLY A 190 -5.57 -14.33 -7.41
N ILE A 191 -4.77 -13.27 -7.23
CA ILE A 191 -4.56 -12.24 -8.25
C ILE A 191 -3.07 -12.03 -8.42
N MET A 192 -2.60 -12.01 -9.68
CA MET A 192 -1.23 -11.65 -10.05
C MET A 192 -1.24 -10.50 -11.06
N LEU A 193 -0.53 -9.42 -10.73
CA LEU A 193 -0.16 -8.35 -11.64
C LEU A 193 1.31 -8.53 -12.01
N ASP A 194 1.59 -8.83 -13.27
CA ASP A 194 2.91 -9.14 -13.76
C ASP A 194 3.32 -8.14 -14.85
N GLY A 195 4.16 -7.19 -14.48
CA GLY A 195 4.66 -6.17 -15.43
C GLY A 195 5.48 -6.77 -16.56
N GLU A 196 6.25 -7.80 -16.27
CA GLU A 196 7.17 -8.44 -17.24
C GLU A 196 8.08 -7.42 -17.98
N PHE A 197 8.52 -6.39 -17.30
CA PHE A 197 9.28 -5.31 -17.91
C PHE A 197 10.52 -5.80 -18.66
N ARG A 198 11.20 -6.79 -18.13
CA ARG A 198 12.38 -7.43 -18.74
C ARG A 198 12.13 -7.88 -20.19
N ASN A 199 11.03 -8.57 -20.42
CA ASN A 199 10.77 -9.23 -21.71
C ASN A 199 10.05 -8.29 -22.69
N THR A 200 9.12 -7.50 -22.19
CA THR A 200 8.21 -6.71 -23.02
C THR A 200 8.47 -5.22 -22.96
N GLY A 201 9.19 -4.71 -21.94
CA GLY A 201 9.31 -3.29 -21.66
C GLY A 201 8.00 -2.65 -21.21
N LYS A 202 7.02 -3.47 -20.80
CA LYS A 202 5.70 -3.00 -20.39
C LYS A 202 5.49 -3.27 -18.91
N GLN A 203 4.88 -2.31 -18.24
CA GLN A 203 4.40 -2.47 -16.88
C GLN A 203 2.89 -2.72 -16.91
N VAL A 204 2.37 -3.36 -15.88
CA VAL A 204 0.92 -3.36 -15.60
C VAL A 204 0.58 -2.05 -14.91
N HIS A 205 -0.42 -1.34 -15.41
CA HIS A 205 -0.79 -0.04 -14.83
C HIS A 205 -2.28 0.29 -15.00
N HIS A 206 -2.75 1.30 -14.25
CA HIS A 206 -4.16 1.70 -14.25
C HIS A 206 -5.08 0.51 -13.97
N VAL A 207 -4.82 -0.19 -12.88
CA VAL A 207 -5.60 -1.36 -12.45
C VAL A 207 -6.37 -1.03 -11.18
N VAL A 208 -7.61 -1.50 -11.11
CA VAL A 208 -8.50 -1.30 -9.96
C VAL A 208 -9.02 -2.64 -9.47
N PHE A 209 -8.75 -2.96 -8.21
CA PHE A 209 -9.40 -4.04 -7.48
C PHE A 209 -10.35 -3.45 -6.45
N VAL A 210 -11.65 -3.78 -6.57
CA VAL A 210 -12.65 -3.19 -5.69
C VAL A 210 -13.72 -4.19 -5.26
N GLY A 211 -13.91 -4.29 -3.94
CA GLY A 211 -14.98 -5.10 -3.37
C GLY A 211 -14.84 -6.60 -3.60
N ASN A 212 -13.63 -7.13 -3.73
CA ASN A 212 -13.40 -8.55 -3.92
C ASN A 212 -13.10 -9.26 -2.59
N PHE A 213 -13.35 -10.56 -2.54
CA PHE A 213 -12.96 -11.45 -1.47
C PHE A 213 -11.98 -12.48 -2.01
N SER A 214 -10.67 -12.33 -1.70
CA SER A 214 -9.60 -13.23 -2.15
C SER A 214 -9.05 -13.97 -0.95
N HIS A 215 -9.19 -15.30 -0.92
CA HIS A 215 -8.90 -16.07 0.30
C HIS A 215 -8.42 -17.51 0.04
N ASN A 216 -7.81 -18.11 1.06
CA ASN A 216 -7.37 -19.50 1.07
C ASN A 216 -6.38 -19.87 -0.06
N HIS A 217 -5.53 -18.92 -0.46
CA HIS A 217 -4.48 -19.18 -1.44
C HIS A 217 -3.24 -19.79 -0.79
N ARG A 218 -2.41 -20.46 -1.61
CA ARG A 218 -1.18 -21.08 -1.12
C ARG A 218 -0.21 -20.04 -0.56
N LYS A 219 0.01 -18.93 -1.27
CA LYS A 219 0.92 -17.86 -0.84
C LYS A 219 0.20 -16.53 -0.60
N TRP A 220 -0.42 -15.92 -1.59
CA TRP A 220 -0.94 -14.56 -1.55
C TRP A 220 -2.39 -14.45 -2.01
N GLY A 221 -3.18 -13.67 -1.34
CA GLY A 221 -4.47 -13.24 -1.88
C GLY A 221 -4.29 -12.40 -3.15
N MET A 222 -3.26 -11.54 -3.14
CA MET A 222 -2.82 -10.74 -4.29
C MET A 222 -1.30 -10.64 -4.30
N HIS A 223 -0.69 -10.67 -5.49
CA HIS A 223 0.71 -10.33 -5.72
C HIS A 223 0.85 -9.41 -6.92
N SER A 224 1.71 -8.40 -6.81
CA SER A 224 2.04 -7.51 -7.92
C SER A 224 3.54 -7.25 -7.99
N ARG A 225 4.08 -7.11 -9.21
CA ARG A 225 5.46 -6.72 -9.46
C ARG A 225 5.56 -5.81 -10.69
N ASP A 226 6.47 -4.84 -10.65
CA ASP A 226 6.74 -3.93 -11.75
C ASP A 226 5.46 -3.26 -12.29
N THR A 227 4.73 -2.63 -11.40
CA THR A 227 3.39 -2.08 -11.69
C THR A 227 3.28 -0.64 -11.19
N HIS A 228 2.40 0.15 -11.79
CA HIS A 228 2.12 1.49 -11.30
C HIS A 228 0.66 1.92 -11.49
N THR A 229 0.25 2.95 -10.78
CA THR A 229 -1.11 3.51 -10.83
C THR A 229 -2.18 2.44 -10.55
N VAL A 230 -2.11 1.86 -9.34
CA VAL A 230 -2.99 0.77 -8.90
C VAL A 230 -3.85 1.21 -7.72
N LEU A 231 -5.15 0.95 -7.81
CA LEU A 231 -6.11 1.14 -6.72
C LEU A 231 -6.58 -0.20 -6.18
N ILE A 232 -6.35 -0.44 -4.89
CA ILE A 232 -6.82 -1.62 -4.15
C ILE A 232 -7.76 -1.13 -3.06
N GLN A 233 -9.08 -1.35 -3.24
CA GLN A 233 -10.08 -0.68 -2.42
C GLN A 233 -11.22 -1.61 -2.00
N ASP A 234 -11.64 -1.54 -0.74
CA ASP A 234 -12.81 -2.25 -0.19
C ASP A 234 -12.75 -3.78 -0.38
N ASN A 235 -11.56 -4.39 -0.41
CA ASN A 235 -11.38 -5.83 -0.54
C ASN A 235 -11.17 -6.51 0.82
N LEU A 236 -11.46 -7.80 0.88
CA LEU A 236 -10.95 -8.69 1.92
C LEU A 236 -9.91 -9.64 1.31
N PHE A 237 -8.68 -9.62 1.84
CA PHE A 237 -7.64 -10.59 1.57
C PHE A 237 -7.42 -11.43 2.83
N ALA A 238 -7.62 -12.75 2.74
CA ALA A 238 -7.65 -13.56 3.94
C ALA A 238 -7.04 -14.94 3.80
N LEU A 239 -6.54 -15.48 4.92
CA LEU A 239 -6.22 -16.89 5.09
C LEU A 239 -5.20 -17.44 4.08
N SER A 240 -4.20 -16.64 3.69
CA SER A 240 -3.06 -17.11 2.91
C SER A 240 -2.26 -18.11 3.74
N ALA A 241 -2.02 -19.30 3.18
CA ALA A 241 -1.52 -20.45 3.96
C ALA A 241 -0.04 -20.35 4.33
N MET A 242 0.79 -19.70 3.49
CA MET A 242 2.25 -19.63 3.68
C MET A 242 2.79 -18.21 3.85
N GLU A 243 2.15 -17.21 3.23
CA GLU A 243 2.70 -15.88 3.05
C GLU A 243 1.69 -14.79 3.46
N HIS A 244 1.79 -13.62 2.85
CA HIS A 244 1.01 -12.42 3.16
C HIS A 244 -0.40 -12.44 2.56
N SER A 245 -1.31 -11.65 3.13
CA SER A 245 -2.63 -11.43 2.51
C SER A 245 -2.50 -10.73 1.16
N ALA A 246 -1.65 -9.70 1.07
CA ALA A 246 -1.29 -9.04 -0.18
C ALA A 246 0.21 -8.70 -0.22
N TYR A 247 0.77 -8.70 -1.44
CA TYR A 247 2.20 -8.48 -1.65
C TYR A 247 2.43 -7.60 -2.88
N VAL A 248 3.06 -6.44 -2.68
CA VAL A 248 3.54 -5.53 -3.73
C VAL A 248 5.04 -5.61 -3.77
N SER A 249 5.64 -5.86 -4.93
CA SER A 249 7.07 -6.13 -5.02
C SER A 249 7.75 -5.41 -6.18
N ASN A 250 9.07 -5.50 -6.20
CA ASN A 250 9.97 -4.96 -7.21
C ASN A 250 9.83 -3.43 -7.36
N GLY A 251 9.95 -2.88 -8.56
CA GLY A 251 9.83 -1.45 -8.83
C GLY A 251 8.38 -1.01 -9.06
N SER A 252 7.53 -1.17 -8.05
CA SER A 252 6.12 -0.78 -8.11
C SER A 252 5.88 0.59 -7.51
N ASP A 253 5.12 1.47 -8.20
CA ASP A 253 4.90 2.87 -7.86
C ASP A 253 3.42 3.29 -7.91
N ASP A 254 3.09 4.43 -7.31
CA ASP A 254 1.77 5.08 -7.44
C ASP A 254 0.59 4.18 -7.02
N TYR A 255 0.57 3.78 -5.75
CA TYR A 255 -0.50 2.93 -5.21
C TYR A 255 -1.42 3.69 -4.26
N VAL A 256 -2.71 3.42 -4.36
CA VAL A 256 -3.67 3.67 -3.28
C VAL A 256 -4.23 2.34 -2.80
N ILE A 257 -3.96 2.02 -1.52
CA ILE A 257 -4.41 0.80 -0.84
C ILE A 257 -5.29 1.24 0.32
N ARG A 258 -6.60 1.18 0.14
CA ARG A 258 -7.53 1.78 1.12
C ARG A 258 -8.76 0.96 1.43
N ARG A 259 -9.20 1.02 2.67
CA ARG A 259 -10.42 0.38 3.17
C ARG A 259 -10.45 -1.14 2.95
N ASN A 260 -9.28 -1.77 2.91
CA ASN A 260 -9.19 -3.21 2.82
C ASN A 260 -9.11 -3.85 4.20
N VAL A 261 -9.50 -5.10 4.28
CA VAL A 261 -9.25 -5.95 5.44
C VAL A 261 -8.24 -7.03 5.05
N PHE A 262 -7.18 -7.16 5.84
CA PHE A 262 -6.16 -8.19 5.72
C PHE A 262 -6.24 -9.09 6.94
N PHE A 263 -6.66 -10.34 6.75
CA PHE A 263 -7.10 -11.18 7.86
C PHE A 263 -6.51 -12.58 7.86
N GLY A 264 -5.96 -13.01 8.99
CA GLY A 264 -5.70 -14.42 9.29
C GLY A 264 -4.62 -15.10 8.45
N SER A 265 -3.77 -14.36 7.74
CA SER A 265 -2.71 -14.92 6.91
C SER A 265 -1.48 -15.34 7.71
N SER A 266 -0.74 -16.32 7.21
CA SER A 266 0.39 -16.92 7.93
C SER A 266 1.52 -15.94 8.19
N SER A 267 1.82 -15.06 7.23
CA SER A 267 2.78 -13.96 7.39
C SER A 267 2.03 -12.63 7.56
N GLY A 268 2.53 -11.50 7.07
CA GLY A 268 1.91 -10.19 7.26
C GLY A 268 0.57 -9.99 6.54
N GLY A 269 -0.10 -8.92 6.88
CA GLY A 269 -1.29 -8.46 6.16
C GLY A 269 -0.92 -7.91 4.79
N LEU A 270 -0.12 -6.84 4.77
CA LEU A 270 0.38 -6.21 3.55
C LEU A 270 1.91 -6.16 3.58
N GLN A 271 2.53 -6.74 2.56
CA GLN A 271 3.95 -6.64 2.28
C GLN A 271 4.17 -5.70 1.10
N CYS A 272 4.98 -4.66 1.29
CA CYS A 272 5.62 -3.91 0.21
C CYS A 272 7.10 -4.26 0.28
N ASN A 273 7.59 -5.06 -0.67
CA ASN A 273 8.99 -5.48 -0.76
C ASN A 273 9.55 -5.07 -2.11
N LEU A 274 10.05 -3.86 -2.15
CA LEU A 274 10.60 -3.27 -3.36
C LEU A 274 12.04 -3.76 -3.47
N ASP A 275 12.28 -4.62 -4.47
CA ASP A 275 13.51 -5.39 -4.63
C ASP A 275 14.38 -4.79 -5.74
N PRO A 276 15.42 -4.00 -5.40
CA PRO A 276 16.29 -3.40 -6.38
C PRO A 276 17.15 -4.41 -7.13
N LEU A 277 17.51 -5.54 -6.50
CA LEU A 277 18.32 -6.55 -7.17
C LEU A 277 17.58 -7.13 -8.38
N SER A 278 16.36 -7.64 -8.18
CA SER A 278 15.55 -8.18 -9.27
C SER A 278 15.20 -7.13 -10.31
N SER A 279 14.80 -5.93 -9.88
CA SER A 279 14.39 -4.85 -10.80
C SER A 279 15.54 -4.37 -11.69
N LEU A 280 16.72 -4.13 -11.10
CA LEU A 280 17.88 -3.64 -11.86
C LEU A 280 18.51 -4.74 -12.72
N GLU A 281 18.46 -6.02 -12.29
CA GLU A 281 18.82 -7.14 -13.15
C GLU A 281 17.95 -7.20 -14.41
N ASP A 282 16.66 -7.05 -14.24
CA ASP A 282 15.71 -7.10 -15.36
C ASP A 282 15.87 -5.88 -16.26
N LEU A 283 16.10 -4.70 -15.70
CA LEU A 283 16.41 -3.49 -16.45
C LEU A 283 17.70 -3.62 -17.26
N ALA A 284 18.79 -4.12 -16.66
CA ALA A 284 20.08 -4.30 -17.34
C ALA A 284 20.06 -5.31 -18.50
N LYS A 285 19.10 -6.23 -18.51
CA LYS A 285 18.91 -7.23 -19.60
C LYS A 285 18.13 -6.68 -20.79
N ARG A 286 17.63 -5.45 -20.70
CA ARG A 286 16.89 -4.81 -21.78
C ARG A 286 17.80 -4.49 -22.98
N PRO A 287 17.32 -4.61 -24.24
CA PRO A 287 18.11 -4.29 -25.42
C PRO A 287 18.67 -2.87 -25.44
N GLU A 288 17.97 -1.92 -24.82
CA GLU A 288 18.38 -0.51 -24.74
C GLU A 288 19.67 -0.33 -23.92
N PHE A 289 19.97 -1.25 -22.99
CA PHE A 289 21.14 -1.20 -22.11
C PHE A 289 22.19 -2.27 -22.39
N LYS A 290 22.15 -2.93 -23.56
CA LYS A 290 23.10 -4.00 -23.95
C LYS A 290 24.56 -3.59 -23.86
N ASP A 291 24.86 -2.31 -24.05
CA ASP A 291 26.21 -1.74 -23.99
C ASP A 291 26.57 -1.17 -22.60
N TYR A 292 25.65 -1.23 -21.64
CA TYR A 292 25.94 -0.87 -20.25
C TYR A 292 26.82 -1.93 -19.60
N PRO A 293 27.76 -1.57 -18.72
CA PRO A 293 28.62 -2.54 -18.05
C PRO A 293 27.82 -3.69 -17.45
N LYS A 294 28.39 -4.90 -17.49
CA LYS A 294 27.76 -6.05 -16.82
C LYS A 294 27.48 -5.71 -15.36
N GLN A 295 26.42 -6.26 -14.83
CA GLN A 295 26.00 -6.06 -13.46
C GLN A 295 27.16 -6.23 -12.47
N GLN A 296 27.32 -5.24 -11.63
CA GLN A 296 28.29 -5.21 -10.54
C GLN A 296 27.52 -4.90 -9.24
N PRO A 297 27.89 -5.51 -8.12
CA PRO A 297 27.24 -5.27 -6.85
C PRO A 297 27.72 -3.95 -6.24
N THR A 298 27.63 -2.83 -6.98
CA THR A 298 28.04 -1.51 -6.48
C THR A 298 26.93 -0.49 -6.66
N ARG A 299 26.87 0.44 -5.73
CA ARG A 299 25.95 1.57 -5.74
C ARG A 299 26.10 2.43 -7.01
N GLU A 300 27.33 2.68 -7.44
CA GLU A 300 27.65 3.49 -8.62
C GLU A 300 27.11 2.85 -9.88
N TRP A 301 27.25 1.53 -10.02
CA TRP A 301 26.68 0.79 -11.16
C TRP A 301 25.15 0.92 -11.18
N ALA A 302 24.49 0.67 -10.05
CA ALA A 302 23.05 0.73 -9.92
C ALA A 302 22.49 2.14 -10.18
N ALA A 303 23.11 3.17 -9.55
CA ALA A 303 22.69 4.56 -9.75
C ALA A 303 22.92 5.04 -11.20
N GLY A 304 24.01 4.60 -11.84
CA GLY A 304 24.27 4.88 -13.27
C GLY A 304 23.22 4.28 -14.20
N LEU A 305 22.80 3.04 -13.95
CA LEU A 305 21.75 2.38 -14.73
C LEU A 305 20.39 3.08 -14.55
N VAL A 306 20.00 3.42 -13.33
CA VAL A 306 18.76 4.16 -13.04
C VAL A 306 18.78 5.54 -13.73
N LYS A 307 19.91 6.24 -13.72
CA LYS A 307 20.05 7.51 -14.43
C LYS A 307 19.80 7.37 -15.94
N LEU A 308 20.45 6.40 -16.58
CA LEU A 308 20.25 6.13 -18.02
C LEU A 308 18.82 5.72 -18.34
N ALA A 309 18.20 4.90 -17.49
CA ALA A 309 16.81 4.50 -17.66
C ALA A 309 15.87 5.70 -17.51
N THR A 310 16.16 6.61 -16.59
CA THR A 310 15.41 7.86 -16.44
C THR A 310 15.50 8.75 -17.70
N GLU A 311 16.67 8.82 -18.31
CA GLU A 311 16.87 9.55 -19.59
C GLU A 311 16.13 8.86 -20.75
N GLN A 312 16.12 7.53 -20.79
CA GLN A 312 15.50 6.73 -21.86
C GLN A 312 13.97 6.65 -21.77
N PHE A 313 13.43 6.41 -20.60
CA PHE A 313 12.01 6.09 -20.38
C PHE A 313 11.23 7.21 -19.68
N GLY A 314 11.93 8.14 -19.05
CA GLY A 314 11.35 9.12 -18.11
C GLY A 314 11.25 8.58 -16.69
N LYS A 315 11.24 9.50 -15.73
CA LYS A 315 11.13 9.18 -14.30
C LYS A 315 9.84 8.37 -14.03
N ASN A 316 9.94 7.33 -13.23
CA ASN A 316 8.85 6.44 -12.81
C ASN A 316 8.15 5.63 -13.94
N ASN A 317 8.77 5.54 -15.10
CA ASN A 317 8.24 4.73 -16.22
C ASN A 317 8.98 3.41 -16.40
N PHE A 318 9.72 2.98 -15.40
CA PHE A 318 10.46 1.72 -15.38
C PHE A 318 10.64 1.25 -13.93
N PRO A 319 10.76 -0.07 -13.68
CA PRO A 319 11.01 -0.58 -12.33
C PRO A 319 12.45 -0.32 -11.93
N ASP A 320 12.68 0.44 -10.86
CA ASP A 320 14.00 0.77 -10.33
C ASP A 320 14.28 0.13 -8.95
N GLY A 321 13.36 -0.71 -8.47
CA GLY A 321 13.48 -1.40 -7.19
C GLY A 321 13.10 -0.54 -5.98
N ARG A 322 12.62 0.68 -6.19
CA ARG A 322 11.99 1.50 -5.17
C ARG A 322 10.49 1.47 -5.34
N GLY A 323 9.75 1.72 -4.27
CA GLY A 323 8.33 2.04 -4.36
C GLY A 323 8.11 3.46 -3.90
N VAL A 324 7.64 4.30 -4.79
CA VAL A 324 7.33 5.68 -4.46
C VAL A 324 5.83 5.94 -4.59
N ASN A 325 5.33 6.92 -3.82
CA ASN A 325 3.97 7.41 -4.03
C ASN A 325 2.87 6.44 -3.61
N PHE A 326 3.01 5.84 -2.43
CA PHE A 326 1.96 5.00 -1.87
C PHE A 326 1.09 5.79 -0.89
N ILE A 327 -0.23 5.61 -0.98
CA ILE A 327 -1.17 6.01 0.05
C ILE A 327 -1.80 4.73 0.62
N ILE A 328 -1.41 4.36 1.85
CA ILE A 328 -1.92 3.19 2.56
C ILE A 328 -2.80 3.69 3.70
N GLU A 329 -4.12 3.66 3.49
CA GLU A 329 -5.03 4.30 4.44
C GLU A 329 -6.31 3.53 4.72
N ASP A 330 -6.88 3.76 5.88
CA ASP A 330 -8.19 3.22 6.27
C ASP A 330 -8.26 1.68 6.20
N ASN A 331 -7.13 0.95 6.31
CA ASN A 331 -7.12 -0.50 6.28
C ASN A 331 -7.19 -1.09 7.69
N VAL A 332 -7.70 -2.32 7.77
CA VAL A 332 -7.69 -3.12 9.00
C VAL A 332 -6.83 -4.37 8.79
N MET A 333 -5.89 -4.61 9.71
CA MET A 333 -5.01 -5.79 9.70
C MET A 333 -5.14 -6.50 11.04
N ASN A 334 -5.65 -7.72 11.04
CA ASN A 334 -5.76 -8.49 12.28
C ASN A 334 -5.61 -10.00 12.06
N GLU A 335 -5.15 -10.69 13.11
CA GLU A 335 -4.88 -12.13 13.15
C GLU A 335 -3.82 -12.65 12.17
N ASN A 336 -2.95 -11.78 11.65
CA ASN A 336 -1.86 -12.16 10.76
C ASN A 336 -0.58 -12.52 11.54
N GLY A 337 0.42 -13.09 10.87
CA GLY A 337 1.80 -13.16 11.35
C GLY A 337 2.17 -14.41 12.13
N ARG A 338 1.61 -15.56 11.83
CA ARG A 338 1.97 -16.83 12.49
C ARG A 338 3.41 -17.26 12.22
N VAL A 339 3.97 -16.87 11.07
CA VAL A 339 5.30 -17.29 10.60
C VAL A 339 6.34 -16.16 10.70
N GLY A 340 5.93 -14.91 10.87
CA GLY A 340 6.82 -13.75 11.00
C GLY A 340 6.47 -12.59 10.07
N GLY A 341 7.42 -11.66 9.88
CA GLY A 341 7.22 -10.42 9.11
C GLY A 341 6.59 -9.28 9.91
N GLY A 342 6.11 -8.25 9.24
CA GLY A 342 5.29 -7.17 9.80
C GLY A 342 3.82 -7.33 9.38
N SER A 343 2.89 -6.83 10.17
CA SER A 343 1.49 -6.76 9.75
C SER A 343 1.35 -5.83 8.55
N LEU A 344 1.98 -4.66 8.63
CA LEU A 344 2.32 -3.79 7.52
C LEU A 344 3.84 -3.78 7.41
N ASN A 345 4.37 -4.48 6.43
CA ASN A 345 5.81 -4.67 6.25
C ASN A 345 6.29 -3.90 5.02
N LEU A 346 7.19 -2.95 5.24
CA LEU A 346 7.62 -1.98 4.24
C LEU A 346 9.14 -2.12 4.04
N ALA A 347 9.54 -2.51 2.84
CA ALA A 347 10.93 -2.51 2.41
C ALA A 347 11.08 -1.69 1.13
N GLY A 348 12.01 -0.74 1.12
CA GLY A 348 12.27 0.11 -0.04
C GLY A 348 11.16 1.12 -0.38
N LEU A 349 10.19 1.33 0.51
CA LEU A 349 9.10 2.26 0.30
C LEU A 349 9.55 3.69 0.62
N GLN A 350 9.32 4.60 -0.33
CA GLN A 350 9.77 5.99 -0.21
C GLN A 350 8.62 6.98 -0.49
N ASP A 351 8.76 8.21 0.03
CA ASP A 351 7.85 9.30 -0.28
C ASP A 351 6.37 8.90 -0.18
N SER A 352 5.97 8.24 0.91
CA SER A 352 4.66 7.59 1.03
C SER A 352 3.90 8.00 2.28
N LEU A 353 2.57 7.91 2.21
CA LEU A 353 1.65 8.26 3.28
C LEU A 353 0.97 7.00 3.84
N ILE A 354 1.16 6.76 5.13
CA ILE A 354 0.55 5.64 5.85
C ILE A 354 -0.34 6.22 6.96
N GLN A 355 -1.66 6.17 6.79
CA GLN A 355 -2.55 6.86 7.73
C GLN A 355 -3.85 6.11 8.04
N ASN A 356 -4.43 6.38 9.20
CA ASN A 356 -5.72 5.85 9.64
C ASN A 356 -5.84 4.31 9.62
N ASN A 357 -4.75 3.57 9.60
CA ASN A 357 -4.83 2.11 9.63
C ASN A 357 -5.05 1.60 11.06
N LEU A 358 -5.84 0.55 11.19
CA LEU A 358 -6.04 -0.20 12.42
C LEU A 358 -5.31 -1.54 12.33
N ILE A 359 -4.32 -1.73 13.19
CA ILE A 359 -3.51 -2.94 13.27
C ILE A 359 -3.61 -3.47 14.69
N TYR A 360 -4.20 -4.64 14.86
CA TYR A 360 -4.37 -5.21 16.21
C TYR A 360 -4.40 -6.74 16.16
N ASN A 361 -4.11 -7.37 17.29
CA ASN A 361 -4.14 -8.82 17.45
C ASN A 361 -3.37 -9.60 16.37
N ASN A 362 -2.23 -9.06 15.92
CA ASN A 362 -1.30 -9.74 15.03
C ASN A 362 -0.12 -10.32 15.83
N ARG A 363 0.61 -11.28 15.25
CA ARG A 363 1.70 -12.00 15.93
C ARG A 363 3.10 -11.58 15.51
N ASN A 364 3.21 -10.54 14.72
CA ASN A 364 4.47 -9.97 14.19
C ASN A 364 4.56 -8.49 14.55
N HIS A 365 5.51 -7.74 13.97
CA HIS A 365 5.53 -6.29 14.12
C HIS A 365 4.22 -5.66 13.61
N GLY A 366 3.79 -4.56 14.21
CA GLY A 366 2.67 -3.78 13.70
C GLY A 366 3.02 -3.16 12.35
N ILE A 367 3.89 -2.15 12.36
CA ILE A 367 4.47 -1.52 11.17
C ILE A 367 5.98 -1.73 11.23
N ALA A 368 6.57 -2.27 10.17
CA ALA A 368 8.00 -2.43 10.06
C ALA A 368 8.53 -1.73 8.81
N GLN A 369 9.54 -0.87 8.98
CA GLN A 369 10.30 -0.24 7.90
C GLN A 369 11.72 -0.79 7.91
N TRP A 370 12.18 -1.23 6.73
CA TRP A 370 13.52 -1.78 6.58
C TRP A 370 13.99 -1.70 5.12
N ASN A 371 15.24 -2.02 4.86
CA ASN A 371 15.77 -2.21 3.53
C ASN A 371 15.86 -3.72 3.28
N ASP A 372 15.43 -4.19 2.11
CA ASP A 372 15.64 -5.58 1.74
C ASP A 372 17.11 -5.81 1.38
N GLN A 373 17.56 -7.04 1.49
CA GLN A 373 18.92 -7.39 1.11
C GLN A 373 19.18 -6.98 -0.32
N ASN A 374 20.08 -6.01 -0.50
CA ASN A 374 20.50 -5.60 -1.82
C ASN A 374 22.00 -5.23 -1.81
N PRO A 375 22.75 -5.68 -2.81
CA PRO A 375 24.19 -5.47 -2.85
C PRO A 375 24.60 -4.03 -3.17
N TYR A 376 23.64 -3.15 -3.45
CA TYR A 376 23.89 -1.76 -3.82
C TYR A 376 23.90 -0.81 -2.63
N ASP A 377 23.30 -1.24 -1.53
CA ASP A 377 23.31 -0.54 -0.24
C ASP A 377 23.91 -1.44 0.87
N GLU A 378 24.96 -2.23 0.55
CA GLU A 378 25.59 -3.21 1.45
C GLU A 378 25.91 -2.67 2.84
N ALA A 379 26.22 -1.38 2.92
CA ALA A 379 26.46 -0.71 4.18
C ALA A 379 25.30 -0.80 5.18
N TYR A 380 24.08 -1.13 4.73
CA TYR A 380 22.83 -1.18 5.50
C TYR A 380 22.18 -2.57 5.52
N GLU A 381 22.80 -3.56 4.86
CA GLU A 381 22.49 -4.96 5.12
C GLU A 381 22.89 -5.29 6.57
N GLU A 382 22.28 -6.30 7.17
CA GLU A 382 22.54 -6.67 8.56
C GLU A 382 24.03 -6.58 8.88
N PRO A 383 24.50 -5.50 9.55
CA PRO A 383 25.91 -5.35 9.84
C PRO A 383 26.30 -6.44 10.81
N GLY A 384 27.41 -7.11 10.54
CA GLY A 384 28.06 -7.93 11.54
C GLY A 384 28.40 -7.08 12.77
N PRO A 385 28.68 -7.69 13.92
CA PRO A 385 28.93 -7.00 15.19
C PRO A 385 30.02 -5.93 15.15
N ASP A 386 30.83 -5.94 14.10
CA ASP A 386 32.00 -5.03 13.93
C ASP A 386 31.74 -3.88 12.94
N SER A 387 30.54 -3.75 12.41
CA SER A 387 30.20 -2.75 11.39
C SER A 387 29.21 -1.70 11.94
N PRO A 388 29.69 -0.65 12.61
CA PRO A 388 28.82 0.45 13.05
C PRO A 388 28.44 1.29 11.84
N GLN A 389 27.32 0.99 11.23
CA GLN A 389 26.83 1.74 10.08
C GLN A 389 25.77 2.72 10.52
N GLN A 390 26.26 3.85 10.92
CA GLN A 390 25.45 5.01 11.20
C GLN A 390 25.38 5.88 9.95
N VAL A 391 24.21 6.22 9.49
CA VAL A 391 24.03 7.29 8.50
C VAL A 391 24.49 8.59 9.16
N LYS A 392 25.65 9.11 8.75
CA LYS A 392 26.24 10.31 9.34
C LYS A 392 25.86 11.59 8.60
N GLY A 393 25.42 11.48 7.38
CA GLY A 393 25.09 12.63 6.55
C GLY A 393 24.38 12.28 5.24
N PRO A 394 24.07 13.29 4.44
CA PRO A 394 23.33 13.10 3.18
C PRO A 394 24.04 12.21 2.15
N ASP A 395 25.37 12.16 2.19
CA ASP A 395 26.16 11.37 1.24
C ASP A 395 26.15 9.87 1.55
N ASP A 396 25.77 9.52 2.79
CA ASP A 396 25.73 8.13 3.26
C ASP A 396 24.33 7.50 3.14
N LEU A 397 23.32 8.24 2.66
CA LEU A 397 21.94 7.76 2.66
C LEU A 397 21.75 6.56 1.73
N PRO A 398 21.08 5.48 2.18
CA PRO A 398 20.73 4.38 1.31
C PRO A 398 19.78 4.86 0.20
N LEU A 399 19.99 4.35 -1.01
CA LEU A 399 19.15 4.69 -2.16
C LEU A 399 17.83 3.90 -2.18
N TRP A 400 17.85 2.70 -1.60
CA TRP A 400 16.74 1.76 -1.63
C TRP A 400 16.10 1.48 -0.26
N GLY A 401 16.59 2.08 0.81
CA GLY A 401 15.94 2.04 2.13
C GLY A 401 14.60 2.78 2.12
N CYS A 402 13.75 2.45 3.09
CA CYS A 402 12.54 3.26 3.32
C CYS A 402 12.92 4.70 3.66
N SER A 403 12.30 5.68 3.01
CA SER A 403 12.62 7.08 3.29
C SER A 403 11.45 8.04 3.08
N HIS A 404 11.47 9.16 3.81
CA HIS A 404 10.48 10.24 3.71
C HIS A 404 9.02 9.75 3.82
N ASN A 405 8.78 8.72 4.63
CA ASN A 405 7.43 8.22 4.86
C ASN A 405 6.76 8.98 6.01
N LEU A 406 5.56 9.49 5.77
CA LEU A 406 4.72 10.04 6.81
C LEU A 406 3.75 8.96 7.32
N ILE A 407 3.94 8.56 8.58
CA ILE A 407 3.10 7.57 9.27
C ILE A 407 2.27 8.33 10.31
N ARG A 408 0.97 8.50 10.06
CA ARG A 408 0.14 9.33 10.93
C ARG A 408 -1.23 8.74 11.23
N ASN A 409 -1.74 9.07 12.41
CA ASN A 409 -3.08 8.68 12.84
C ASN A 409 -3.38 7.17 12.69
N ASN A 410 -2.37 6.30 12.81
CA ASN A 410 -2.60 4.87 12.88
C ASN A 410 -2.86 4.44 14.34
N THR A 411 -3.66 3.39 14.50
CA THR A 411 -3.83 2.70 15.78
C THR A 411 -3.23 1.30 15.65
N VAL A 412 -2.14 1.07 16.38
CA VAL A 412 -1.39 -0.19 16.39
C VAL A 412 -1.36 -0.72 17.81
N LEU A 413 -2.06 -1.82 18.03
CA LEU A 413 -2.22 -2.45 19.35
C LEU A 413 -1.70 -3.89 19.25
N MET A 414 -0.51 -4.11 19.80
CA MET A 414 0.16 -5.40 19.74
C MET A 414 0.13 -6.07 21.11
N ASN A 415 -0.21 -7.35 21.12
CA ASN A 415 -0.27 -8.17 22.34
C ASN A 415 0.87 -9.19 22.37
N ASN A 416 1.87 -9.03 21.49
CA ASN A 416 2.83 -10.08 21.24
C ASN A 416 4.17 -9.74 21.90
N PRO A 417 4.66 -10.55 22.83
CA PRO A 417 5.99 -10.41 23.37
C PRO A 417 7.03 -10.69 22.27
N GLY A 418 7.96 -9.77 22.05
CA GLY A 418 9.07 -9.92 21.13
C GLY A 418 8.96 -9.17 19.80
N ARG A 419 7.89 -8.38 19.57
CA ARG A 419 7.73 -7.58 18.33
C ARG A 419 7.15 -6.21 18.64
N ALA A 420 7.77 -5.15 18.14
CA ALA A 420 7.33 -3.78 18.38
C ALA A 420 6.04 -3.41 17.60
N ALA A 421 5.31 -2.40 18.11
CA ALA A 421 4.21 -1.82 17.34
C ALA A 421 4.72 -1.06 16.10
N MET A 422 5.88 -0.42 16.20
CA MET A 422 6.59 0.21 15.09
C MET A 422 8.07 -0.13 15.17
N GLN A 423 8.67 -0.54 14.05
CA GLN A 423 10.12 -0.76 13.92
C GLN A 423 10.67 0.00 12.73
N SER A 424 11.84 0.66 12.90
CA SER A 424 12.60 1.29 11.82
C SER A 424 14.05 0.83 11.88
N ARG A 425 14.50 0.09 10.85
CA ARG A 425 15.81 -0.56 10.81
C ARG A 425 16.42 -0.58 9.39
N ASN A 426 17.64 -1.08 9.29
CA ASN A 426 18.35 -1.36 8.03
C ASN A 426 18.38 -0.17 7.06
N GLY A 427 18.80 1.00 7.52
CA GLY A 427 18.96 2.17 6.65
C GLY A 427 17.65 2.85 6.23
N SER A 428 16.55 2.64 6.94
CA SER A 428 15.37 3.50 6.80
C SER A 428 15.68 4.88 7.38
N TRP A 429 15.30 5.97 6.70
CA TRP A 429 15.63 7.32 7.15
C TRP A 429 14.54 8.35 6.84
N GLY A 430 14.57 9.51 7.49
CA GLY A 430 13.57 10.55 7.27
C GLY A 430 12.13 10.11 7.57
N THR A 431 11.95 9.17 8.49
CA THR A 431 10.62 8.68 8.91
C THR A 431 9.94 9.71 9.80
N GLU A 432 8.71 10.09 9.46
CA GLU A 432 7.88 10.98 10.26
C GLU A 432 6.73 10.23 10.93
N LEU A 433 6.66 10.28 12.26
CA LEU A 433 5.57 9.71 13.06
C LEU A 433 4.71 10.82 13.67
N ARG A 434 3.44 10.90 13.31
CA ARG A 434 2.52 11.94 13.79
C ARG A 434 1.19 11.36 14.28
N ASN A 435 0.74 11.75 15.43
CA ASN A 435 -0.61 11.46 15.92
C ASN A 435 -0.97 9.96 15.98
N ASN A 436 0.00 9.04 16.13
CA ASN A 436 -0.28 7.62 16.19
C ASN A 436 -0.57 7.17 17.63
N ILE A 437 -1.28 6.05 17.74
CA ILE A 437 -1.37 5.22 18.94
C ILE A 437 -0.60 3.95 18.65
N LEU A 438 0.58 3.80 19.26
CA LEU A 438 1.49 2.67 19.08
C LEU A 438 1.71 1.99 20.42
N ILE A 439 0.97 0.95 20.71
CA ILE A 439 1.00 0.28 22.00
C ILE A 439 1.49 -1.15 21.84
N ASN A 440 2.55 -1.46 22.57
CA ASN A 440 2.99 -2.80 22.88
C ASN A 440 3.70 -2.78 24.23
N ASP A 441 3.36 -3.71 25.10
CA ASP A 441 3.93 -3.72 26.46
C ASP A 441 5.33 -4.34 26.49
N GLN A 442 5.62 -5.26 25.58
CA GLN A 442 6.93 -5.93 25.48
C GLN A 442 7.25 -6.34 24.03
N PRO A 443 8.46 -6.07 23.52
CA PRO A 443 9.56 -5.40 24.21
C PRO A 443 9.38 -3.89 24.29
N SER A 444 8.73 -3.27 23.29
CA SER A 444 8.55 -1.81 23.17
C SER A 444 7.44 -1.45 22.20
N SER A 445 6.95 -0.22 22.30
CA SER A 445 6.04 0.35 21.31
C SER A 445 6.78 0.73 20.03
N ILE A 446 7.95 1.37 20.17
CA ILE A 446 8.78 1.79 19.04
C ILE A 446 10.18 1.19 19.24
N GLU A 447 10.73 0.64 18.15
CA GLU A 447 12.14 0.26 18.03
C GLU A 447 12.81 1.07 16.92
N VAL A 448 13.90 1.74 17.24
CA VAL A 448 14.69 2.52 16.30
C VAL A 448 16.14 2.05 16.34
N PHE A 449 16.66 1.71 15.19
CA PHE A 449 18.03 1.28 15.03
C PHE A 449 18.92 2.47 14.63
N ASN A 450 20.18 2.41 15.00
CA ASN A 450 21.14 3.46 14.72
C ASN A 450 21.27 3.75 13.21
N THR A 451 21.15 2.72 12.37
CA THR A 451 21.12 2.83 10.91
C THR A 451 19.91 3.59 10.36
N SER A 452 18.87 3.83 11.19
CA SER A 452 17.59 4.37 10.77
C SER A 452 17.14 5.60 11.55
N ILE A 453 18.05 6.22 12.28
CA ILE A 453 17.73 7.41 13.10
C ILE A 453 17.88 8.73 12.34
N TYR A 454 18.57 8.73 11.19
CA TYR A 454 18.84 9.97 10.47
C TYR A 454 17.52 10.65 10.02
N ARG A 455 17.33 11.89 10.45
CA ARG A 455 16.10 12.68 10.25
C ARG A 455 14.83 11.99 10.74
N PHE A 456 14.94 11.05 11.67
CA PHE A 456 13.76 10.48 12.32
C PHE A 456 13.03 11.58 13.10
N ASP A 457 11.70 11.67 12.90
CA ASP A 457 10.92 12.76 13.42
C ASP A 457 9.60 12.26 14.02
N ALA A 458 9.48 12.28 15.35
CA ALA A 458 8.31 11.76 16.05
C ALA A 458 7.70 12.83 16.95
N LEU A 459 6.45 13.20 16.70
CA LEU A 459 5.68 14.16 17.49
C LEU A 459 4.25 13.70 17.69
N PHE A 460 3.68 14.00 18.86
CA PHE A 460 2.28 13.75 19.19
C PHE A 460 1.86 12.29 19.05
N ASN A 461 2.68 11.35 19.49
CA ASN A 461 2.30 9.93 19.51
C ASN A 461 2.01 9.45 20.92
N ALA A 462 1.12 8.47 21.06
CA ALA A 462 0.85 7.76 22.30
C ALA A 462 1.59 6.41 22.27
N VAL A 463 2.52 6.19 23.20
CA VAL A 463 3.38 5.02 23.26
C VAL A 463 3.53 4.50 24.68
N ASN A 464 3.85 3.22 24.86
CA ASN A 464 4.27 2.71 26.15
C ASN A 464 5.75 3.02 26.38
N THR A 465 6.61 2.42 25.57
CA THR A 465 8.07 2.54 25.71
C THR A 465 8.73 2.64 24.33
N VAL A 466 9.93 3.21 24.32
CA VAL A 466 10.81 3.24 23.15
C VAL A 466 12.05 2.42 23.45
N ALA A 467 12.59 1.75 22.46
CA ALA A 467 13.84 1.03 22.50
C ALA A 467 14.76 1.48 21.36
N TYR A 468 16.03 1.63 21.68
CA TYR A 468 17.07 2.04 20.75
C TYR A 468 18.10 0.93 20.62
N HIS A 469 18.54 0.67 19.39
CA HIS A 469 19.57 -0.31 19.10
C HIS A 469 20.78 0.39 18.48
N GLU A 470 21.92 0.36 19.18
CA GLU A 470 23.17 0.92 18.65
C GLU A 470 23.74 0.06 17.53
N ASN A 471 23.45 -1.24 17.55
CA ASN A 471 23.86 -2.22 16.54
C ASN A 471 22.71 -3.15 16.23
N ASP A 472 22.60 -3.62 14.99
CA ASP A 472 21.69 -4.71 14.63
C ASP A 472 22.14 -5.99 15.33
N GLY A 473 21.25 -6.61 16.12
CA GLY A 473 21.57 -7.78 16.94
C GLY A 473 22.09 -7.50 18.35
N GLY A 474 22.31 -6.22 18.71
CA GLY A 474 22.62 -5.81 20.08
C GLY A 474 21.40 -5.69 20.98
N ASP A 475 21.64 -5.67 22.30
CA ASP A 475 20.60 -5.43 23.27
C ASP A 475 19.99 -4.03 23.10
N ALA A 476 18.65 -3.96 23.22
CA ALA A 476 17.93 -2.70 23.19
C ALA A 476 18.19 -1.89 24.47
N VAL A 477 18.47 -0.59 24.33
CA VAL A 477 18.57 0.35 25.44
C VAL A 477 17.36 1.27 25.50
N ARG A 478 16.98 1.69 26.72
CA ARG A 478 15.82 2.56 26.93
C ARG A 478 16.14 4.05 26.74
N ALA A 479 17.37 4.44 27.05
CA ALA A 479 17.84 5.80 26.85
C ALA A 479 18.53 5.90 25.50
N MET A 480 18.13 6.89 24.68
CA MET A 480 18.77 7.10 23.38
C MET A 480 20.24 7.48 23.58
N PRO A 481 21.17 6.75 22.93
CA PRO A 481 22.59 7.12 22.91
C PRO A 481 22.82 8.53 22.34
N ASP A 482 23.81 9.26 22.86
CA ASP A 482 24.10 10.64 22.40
C ASP A 482 24.48 10.69 20.93
N SER A 483 25.13 9.64 20.42
CA SER A 483 25.46 9.48 19.00
C SER A 483 24.23 9.48 18.08
N MET A 484 23.10 8.97 18.57
CA MET A 484 21.85 8.92 17.83
C MET A 484 21.04 10.23 17.94
N LYS A 485 21.11 10.91 19.11
CA LYS A 485 20.34 12.14 19.37
C LYS A 485 20.62 13.26 18.36
N ALA A 486 21.88 13.41 17.95
CA ALA A 486 22.29 14.45 17.02
C ALA A 486 21.76 14.26 15.59
N LEU A 487 21.29 13.07 15.25
CA LEU A 487 20.83 12.70 13.92
C LEU A 487 19.31 12.75 13.76
N ALA A 488 18.56 12.64 14.85
CA ALA A 488 17.12 12.76 14.85
C ALA A 488 16.66 14.22 14.79
N THR A 489 15.53 14.48 14.14
CA THR A 489 14.90 15.80 14.15
C THR A 489 14.14 16.01 15.45
N HIS A 490 13.22 15.08 15.80
CA HIS A 490 12.60 15.00 17.10
C HIS A 490 12.60 13.56 17.60
N LEU A 491 12.95 13.40 18.86
CA LEU A 491 13.08 12.10 19.49
C LEU A 491 11.72 11.44 19.69
N PRO A 492 11.63 10.10 19.62
CA PRO A 492 10.40 9.37 19.94
C PRO A 492 9.90 9.55 21.37
N GLU A 493 10.63 10.22 22.24
CA GLU A 493 10.26 10.58 23.62
C GLU A 493 10.20 12.11 23.81
N GLY A 494 10.22 12.86 22.72
CA GLY A 494 10.27 14.33 22.68
C GLY A 494 8.94 15.02 23.03
N PRO A 495 8.88 16.34 22.86
CA PRO A 495 7.70 17.11 23.17
C PRO A 495 6.44 16.63 22.45
N GLY A 496 5.32 16.63 23.17
CA GLY A 496 4.02 16.20 22.62
C GLY A 496 3.82 14.69 22.55
N ILE A 497 4.78 13.88 22.99
CA ILE A 497 4.65 12.42 23.05
C ILE A 497 4.16 12.01 24.42
N ILE A 498 3.16 11.13 24.47
CA ILE A 498 2.60 10.58 25.69
C ILE A 498 3.20 9.19 25.89
N THR A 499 4.08 9.04 26.87
CA THR A 499 4.76 7.79 27.21
C THR A 499 4.08 7.05 28.38
N GLY A 500 4.46 5.78 28.58
CA GLY A 500 3.95 4.97 29.69
C GLY A 500 2.48 4.56 29.54
N ILE A 501 1.97 4.53 28.29
CA ILE A 501 0.64 4.01 28.03
C ILE A 501 0.73 2.51 27.81
N THR A 502 0.60 1.77 28.91
CA THR A 502 0.45 0.32 28.86
C THR A 502 -0.86 -0.06 28.20
N GLN A 503 -0.94 -1.31 27.75
CA GLN A 503 -2.19 -1.85 27.20
C GLN A 503 -3.36 -1.72 28.18
N ASP A 504 -3.14 -1.98 29.46
CA ASP A 504 -4.17 -1.85 30.52
C ASP A 504 -4.70 -0.41 30.67
N ARG A 505 -3.85 0.58 30.46
CA ARG A 505 -4.27 1.99 30.43
C ARG A 505 -5.02 2.33 29.15
N ALA A 506 -4.52 1.89 28.00
CA ALA A 506 -5.14 2.13 26.69
C ALA A 506 -6.55 1.53 26.59
N VAL A 507 -6.76 0.34 27.17
CA VAL A 507 -8.09 -0.33 27.24
C VAL A 507 -9.18 0.60 27.78
N LYS A 508 -8.85 1.44 28.77
CA LYS A 508 -9.80 2.35 29.43
C LYS A 508 -10.15 3.59 28.57
N GLU A 509 -9.32 3.88 27.60
CA GLU A 509 -9.48 5.04 26.71
C GLU A 509 -10.38 4.75 25.50
N PHE A 510 -10.63 3.48 25.18
CA PHE A 510 -11.46 3.08 24.06
C PHE A 510 -12.90 2.75 24.45
N VAL A 511 -13.84 2.92 23.51
CA VAL A 511 -15.26 2.59 23.73
C VAL A 511 -15.42 1.11 24.08
N ARG A 512 -14.76 0.22 23.30
CA ARG A 512 -14.72 -1.22 23.58
C ARG A 512 -13.41 -1.81 23.04
N TYR A 513 -12.50 -2.10 23.93
CA TYR A 513 -11.29 -2.83 23.60
C TYR A 513 -11.58 -4.33 23.49
N GLY A 514 -10.90 -5.03 22.60
CA GLY A 514 -11.02 -6.48 22.44
C GLY A 514 -10.07 -7.03 21.37
N ASN A 515 -10.03 -8.36 21.28
CA ASN A 515 -9.22 -9.10 20.32
C ASN A 515 -10.09 -9.88 19.31
N GLU A 516 -11.40 -9.66 19.33
CA GLU A 516 -12.31 -10.35 18.42
C GLU A 516 -11.96 -10.02 16.97
N PRO A 517 -12.11 -10.99 16.05
CA PRO A 517 -11.91 -10.76 14.64
C PRO A 517 -12.71 -9.58 14.11
N TRP A 518 -12.12 -8.79 13.21
CA TRP A 518 -12.81 -7.67 12.55
C TRP A 518 -13.94 -8.13 11.64
N VAL A 519 -13.75 -9.29 11.01
CA VAL A 519 -14.69 -9.88 10.08
C VAL A 519 -15.09 -11.30 10.51
N VAL A 520 -16.27 -11.72 10.06
CA VAL A 520 -16.70 -13.12 10.10
C VAL A 520 -16.88 -13.59 8.66
N ILE A 521 -16.27 -14.72 8.33
CA ILE A 521 -16.42 -15.38 7.04
C ILE A 521 -17.54 -16.40 7.18
N GLU A 522 -18.64 -16.18 6.45
CA GLU A 522 -19.84 -17.02 6.48
C GLU A 522 -20.10 -17.60 5.10
N GLY A 523 -19.85 -18.91 4.97
CA GLY A 523 -20.02 -19.58 3.69
C GLY A 523 -19.14 -18.99 2.59
N LYS A 524 -19.75 -18.38 1.59
CA LYS A 524 -19.08 -17.87 0.37
C LYS A 524 -18.76 -16.36 0.42
N TRP A 525 -19.05 -15.67 1.54
CA TRP A 525 -18.77 -14.25 1.69
C TRP A 525 -18.41 -13.89 3.13
N TRP A 526 -18.19 -12.64 3.37
CA TRP A 526 -17.83 -12.09 4.68
C TRP A 526 -18.70 -10.90 5.07
N ARG A 527 -18.74 -10.63 6.36
CA ARG A 527 -19.35 -9.42 6.92
C ARG A 527 -18.53 -8.91 8.09
N LEU A 528 -18.76 -7.65 8.47
CA LEU A 528 -18.19 -7.12 9.69
C LEU A 528 -18.72 -7.91 10.90
N ASN A 529 -17.81 -8.30 11.78
CA ASN A 529 -18.17 -8.97 13.03
C ASN A 529 -18.99 -8.01 13.91
N PRO A 530 -20.23 -8.33 14.32
CA PRO A 530 -21.02 -7.47 15.18
C PRO A 530 -20.37 -7.27 16.57
N ASN A 531 -19.53 -8.21 16.99
CA ASN A 531 -18.80 -8.18 18.26
C ASN A 531 -17.38 -7.61 18.12
N ARG A 532 -17.00 -7.10 16.94
CA ARG A 532 -15.65 -6.53 16.73
C ARG A 532 -15.39 -5.41 17.73
N PRO A 533 -14.12 -5.18 18.10
CA PRO A 533 -13.75 -4.08 18.98
C PRO A 533 -14.18 -2.72 18.41
N ASP A 534 -14.36 -1.77 19.29
CA ASP A 534 -14.59 -0.37 18.95
C ASP A 534 -13.44 0.46 19.52
N PHE A 535 -12.42 0.65 18.71
CA PHE A 535 -11.22 1.40 19.07
C PHE A 535 -11.37 2.92 18.88
N ARG A 536 -12.58 3.44 18.87
CA ARG A 536 -12.78 4.89 18.98
C ARG A 536 -12.35 5.33 20.38
N PRO A 537 -11.54 6.38 20.50
CA PRO A 537 -11.34 6.99 21.81
C PRO A 537 -12.69 7.41 22.40
N ARG A 538 -12.91 7.18 23.68
CA ARG A 538 -14.08 7.70 24.41
C ARG A 538 -14.03 9.23 24.38
N GLY A 539 -15.17 9.90 24.41
CA GLY A 539 -15.22 11.38 24.43
C GLY A 539 -14.45 12.00 25.60
N ASP A 540 -14.44 11.29 26.76
CA ASP A 540 -13.73 11.63 27.98
C ASP A 540 -12.29 11.07 28.08
N ALA A 541 -11.76 10.48 27.00
CA ALA A 541 -10.44 9.86 26.97
C ALA A 541 -9.33 10.90 27.13
N LYS A 542 -8.77 11.01 28.32
CA LYS A 542 -7.80 12.05 28.68
C LYS A 542 -6.44 11.92 28.01
N LEU A 543 -6.08 10.71 27.58
CA LEU A 543 -4.77 10.41 26.99
C LEU A 543 -4.78 10.48 25.46
N LEU A 544 -5.94 10.36 24.81
CA LEU A 544 -6.03 10.19 23.37
C LEU A 544 -6.79 11.33 22.67
N VAL A 545 -7.55 12.14 23.42
CA VAL A 545 -8.37 13.24 22.90
C VAL A 545 -7.84 14.58 23.34
N GLY A 546 -7.86 15.55 22.41
CA GLY A 546 -7.32 16.90 22.66
C GLY A 546 -5.80 17.01 22.51
N TRP A 547 -5.14 15.89 22.28
CA TRP A 547 -3.72 15.82 21.94
C TRP A 547 -3.61 15.56 20.44
N GLY A 548 -2.57 16.08 19.85
CA GLY A 548 -2.29 15.86 18.43
C GLY A 548 -1.94 17.14 17.69
N ASP A 549 -1.18 16.97 16.63
CA ASP A 549 -0.85 18.03 15.69
C ASP A 549 -2.04 18.27 14.74
N ALA A 550 -2.70 19.41 14.90
CA ALA A 550 -3.84 19.78 14.08
C ALA A 550 -3.47 20.01 12.60
N SER A 551 -2.21 20.38 12.31
CA SER A 551 -1.73 20.63 10.94
C SER A 551 -1.55 19.34 10.13
N ASN A 552 -1.43 18.19 10.82
CA ASN A 552 -1.18 16.87 10.24
C ASN A 552 -2.36 15.91 10.43
N LEU A 553 -3.59 16.38 10.48
CA LEU A 553 -4.76 15.52 10.60
C LEU A 553 -5.32 15.11 9.24
N PRO A 554 -5.61 13.82 9.02
CA PRO A 554 -6.45 13.40 7.92
C PRO A 554 -7.85 14.03 8.06
N GLN A 555 -8.47 14.43 6.96
CA GLN A 555 -9.80 15.04 6.98
C GLN A 555 -10.88 14.12 7.60
N ARG A 556 -10.72 12.81 7.41
CA ARG A 556 -11.64 11.79 7.92
C ARG A 556 -10.88 10.70 8.68
N ASP A 557 -11.59 10.03 9.55
CA ASP A 557 -11.10 8.87 10.28
C ASP A 557 -11.36 7.55 9.50
N LEU A 558 -10.88 6.44 10.02
CA LEU A 558 -11.08 5.09 9.45
C LEU A 558 -12.58 4.78 9.18
N ALA A 559 -13.47 5.24 10.04
CA ALA A 559 -14.92 5.08 9.86
C ALA A 559 -15.55 6.10 8.87
N GLY A 560 -14.74 6.98 8.28
CA GLY A 560 -15.21 8.00 7.33
C GLY A 560 -15.77 9.26 7.98
N ARG A 561 -15.74 9.39 9.31
CA ARG A 561 -16.25 10.56 10.02
C ARG A 561 -15.25 11.70 9.91
N LYS A 562 -15.78 12.92 9.81
CA LYS A 562 -14.95 14.11 9.80
C LYS A 562 -14.22 14.26 11.15
N ARG A 563 -12.97 14.69 11.12
CA ARG A 563 -12.20 15.03 12.32
C ARG A 563 -12.36 16.53 12.62
N ASP A 564 -13.08 16.83 13.67
CA ASP A 564 -13.33 18.21 14.09
C ASP A 564 -12.36 18.68 15.18
N LYS A 565 -11.66 17.75 15.84
CA LYS A 565 -10.67 18.02 16.89
C LYS A 565 -9.42 17.19 16.68
N PRO A 566 -8.24 17.69 17.07
CA PRO A 566 -7.05 16.88 17.15
C PRO A 566 -7.27 15.64 18.02
N SER A 567 -6.92 14.47 17.48
CA SER A 567 -7.00 13.21 18.20
C SER A 567 -5.96 12.24 17.66
N LEU A 568 -5.47 11.37 18.51
CA LEU A 568 -4.53 10.33 18.16
C LEU A 568 -5.25 9.12 17.53
N GLY A 569 -4.51 8.36 16.72
CA GLY A 569 -4.97 7.10 16.18
C GLY A 569 -5.93 7.18 14.99
N ALA A 570 -6.38 6.00 14.56
CA ALA A 570 -7.16 5.80 13.34
C ALA A 570 -8.59 6.36 13.39
N PHE A 571 -9.14 6.58 14.58
CA PHE A 571 -10.53 7.02 14.77
C PHE A 571 -10.62 8.41 15.39
N ALA A 572 -11.62 9.18 14.98
CA ALA A 572 -12.07 10.32 15.74
C ALA A 572 -12.76 9.87 17.07
N PRO A 573 -12.74 10.72 18.11
CA PRO A 573 -13.41 10.39 19.37
C PRO A 573 -14.89 10.03 19.18
N ALA A 574 -15.42 9.20 20.06
CA ALA A 574 -16.84 8.96 20.14
C ALA A 574 -17.55 10.25 20.60
N GLU A 575 -18.73 10.50 20.06
CA GLU A 575 -19.58 11.58 20.54
C GLU A 575 -19.97 11.32 22.02
N GLU A 576 -19.92 12.32 22.84
CA GLU A 576 -20.48 12.27 24.19
C GLU A 576 -22.00 12.10 24.07
N LYS A 577 -22.52 11.03 24.65
CA LYS A 577 -23.98 10.79 24.71
C LYS A 577 -24.61 11.60 25.83
#